data_1a042f688c688780f84dfb61f5b1ad0a
#
_entry.id   1a042f688c688780f84dfb61f5b1ad0a
#
_cell.length_a   1.000
_cell.length_b   1.000
_cell.length_c   1.000
_cell.angle_alpha   90.00
_cell.angle_beta   90.00
_cell.angle_gamma   90.00
#
_symmetry.space_group_name_H-M   'P 1'
#
loop_
_entity.id
_entity.type
_entity.pdbx_description
1 polymer ?
#
loop_
_entity_poly.entity_id
_entity_poly.type
_entity_poly.pdbx_seq_one_letter_code
_entity_poly.pdbx_strand_id
1 'polypeptide(L)'
;NRDDFLVFPGTELDIELPGRKDHHLVGFGLPETNRIPEHYTFEEERRNGVLTTAERIIEYFGQRGNVTLYGHPYWSKIDSTDIKYLQGMIGMEIYNHGSEFFGNNGNSETYFDHFLFVRNKIFCFATDDAHNIGEHDLGGFIMVKTKEFTHRGILEAIKDGSFYASSGPLLHDFYVEDGVAHVTCDP
;
A
#
# COMPACT_ATOMS: atom_id res chain seq x y z
N ASN A 1 -7.34 11.24 16.82
CA ASN A 1 -7.10 9.92 17.39
C ASN A 1 -7.96 9.72 18.63
N ARG A 2 -8.40 8.51 18.86
CA ARG A 2 -9.14 8.06 20.05
C ARG A 2 -8.44 6.81 20.56
N ASP A 3 -8.78 6.34 21.75
CA ASP A 3 -8.16 5.14 22.34
C ASP A 3 -8.40 3.85 21.52
N ASP A 4 -9.42 3.89 20.65
CA ASP A 4 -9.87 2.79 19.79
C ASP A 4 -9.70 3.08 18.28
N PHE A 5 -9.11 4.24 17.91
CA PHE A 5 -8.98 4.65 16.52
C PHE A 5 -7.79 5.59 16.30
N LEU A 6 -6.88 5.20 15.42
CA LEU A 6 -5.69 5.97 15.04
C LEU A 6 -5.72 6.29 13.56
N VAL A 7 -5.34 7.52 13.20
CA VAL A 7 -5.22 7.96 11.81
C VAL A 7 -3.75 8.18 11.49
N PHE A 8 -3.24 7.48 10.49
CA PHE A 8 -1.91 7.73 9.92
C PHE A 8 -1.99 8.85 8.90
N PRO A 9 -1.14 9.87 9.00
CA PRO A 9 -1.00 10.84 7.93
C PRO A 9 -0.34 10.17 6.72
N GLY A 10 -0.87 10.46 5.54
CA GLY A 10 -0.35 9.94 4.29
C GLY A 10 -0.84 10.74 3.10
N THR A 11 -0.31 10.42 1.94
CA THR A 11 -0.75 10.96 0.66
C THR A 11 -0.47 9.98 -0.46
N GLU A 12 -1.21 10.09 -1.53
CA GLU A 12 -0.95 9.40 -2.79
C GLU A 12 -0.43 10.39 -3.81
N LEU A 13 0.62 10.00 -4.53
CA LEU A 13 1.20 10.74 -5.64
C LEU A 13 1.18 9.90 -6.91
N ASP A 14 0.76 10.50 -8.01
CA ASP A 14 0.71 9.88 -9.32
C ASP A 14 1.81 10.43 -10.25
N ILE A 15 2.24 9.61 -11.20
CA ILE A 15 3.07 10.01 -12.34
C ILE A 15 2.52 9.39 -13.61
N GLU A 16 2.06 10.26 -14.50
CA GLU A 16 1.60 9.85 -15.82
C GLU A 16 2.77 9.36 -16.69
N LEU A 17 2.54 8.22 -17.34
CA LEU A 17 3.43 7.61 -18.31
C LEU A 17 2.83 7.66 -19.73
N PRO A 18 3.63 7.51 -20.79
CA PRO A 18 3.10 7.37 -22.14
C PRO A 18 2.10 6.22 -22.28
N GLY A 19 1.00 6.43 -22.97
CA GLY A 19 0.01 5.40 -23.23
C GLY A 19 -1.14 5.32 -22.22
N ARG A 20 -1.38 6.38 -21.45
CA ARG A 20 -2.42 6.46 -20.41
C ARG A 20 -2.20 5.44 -19.28
N LYS A 21 -0.99 5.27 -18.87
CA LYS A 21 -0.56 4.52 -17.70
C LYS A 21 -0.15 5.51 -16.61
N ASP A 22 -0.38 5.16 -15.37
CA ASP A 22 -0.01 6.00 -14.24
C ASP A 22 0.66 5.18 -13.15
N HIS A 23 1.79 5.67 -12.60
CA HIS A 23 2.26 5.18 -11.32
C HIS A 23 1.47 5.86 -10.21
N HIS A 24 0.96 5.09 -9.29
CA HIS A 24 0.37 5.57 -8.04
C HIS A 24 1.17 5.06 -6.84
N LEU A 25 1.61 5.97 -6.02
CA LEU A 25 2.51 5.71 -4.90
C LEU A 25 1.94 6.35 -3.63
N VAL A 26 1.57 5.51 -2.67
CA VAL A 26 1.02 5.93 -1.38
C VAL A 26 2.15 6.00 -0.36
N GLY A 27 2.36 7.20 0.19
CA GLY A 27 3.30 7.42 1.29
C GLY A 27 2.56 7.64 2.61
N PHE A 28 2.91 6.92 3.67
CA PHE A 28 2.35 7.13 5.00
C PHE A 28 3.40 6.88 6.10
N GLY A 29 3.19 7.47 7.27
CA GLY A 29 4.17 7.35 8.35
C GLY A 29 3.65 7.87 9.69
N LEU A 30 4.59 8.07 10.64
CA LEU A 30 4.25 8.55 11.98
C LEU A 30 3.86 10.03 11.94
N PRO A 31 2.86 10.46 12.73
CA PRO A 31 2.45 11.86 12.79
C PRO A 31 3.59 12.82 13.14
N GLU A 32 4.52 12.40 14.00
CA GLU A 32 5.66 13.20 14.44
C GLU A 32 6.80 13.31 13.42
N THR A 33 6.92 12.36 12.48
CA THR A 33 7.99 12.32 11.47
C THR A 33 7.49 12.54 10.06
N ASN A 34 6.20 12.34 9.82
CA ASN A 34 5.60 12.57 8.53
C ASN A 34 5.63 14.06 8.19
N ARG A 35 6.50 14.42 7.26
CA ARG A 35 6.68 15.78 6.76
C ARG A 35 6.18 15.89 5.33
N ILE A 36 5.09 15.21 5.02
CA ILE A 36 4.43 15.36 3.73
C ILE A 36 3.88 16.79 3.67
N PRO A 37 4.33 17.61 2.73
CA PRO A 37 3.86 18.99 2.61
C PRO A 37 2.41 19.02 2.14
N GLU A 38 1.78 20.18 2.28
CA GLU A 38 0.45 20.41 1.73
C GLU A 38 0.42 20.29 0.21
N HIS A 39 -0.72 19.96 -0.37
CA HIS A 39 -0.91 19.61 -1.78
C HIS A 39 -0.21 20.53 -2.80
N TYR A 40 -0.22 21.83 -2.60
CA TYR A 40 0.43 22.78 -3.52
C TYR A 40 1.95 22.63 -3.62
N THR A 41 2.61 22.10 -2.62
CA THR A 41 4.07 21.90 -2.61
C THR A 41 4.48 20.80 -3.58
N PHE A 42 3.65 19.76 -3.76
CA PHE A 42 3.92 18.70 -4.73
C PHE A 42 3.92 19.23 -6.16
N GLU A 43 2.97 20.09 -6.51
CA GLU A 43 2.90 20.70 -7.83
C GLU A 43 4.11 21.61 -8.11
N GLU A 44 4.63 22.29 -7.09
CA GLU A 44 5.86 23.06 -7.21
C GLU A 44 7.08 22.17 -7.41
N GLU A 45 7.21 21.09 -6.63
CA GLU A 45 8.30 20.12 -6.77
C GLU A 45 8.28 19.40 -8.12
N ARG A 46 7.10 19.08 -8.67
CA ARG A 46 6.94 18.56 -10.03
C ARG A 46 7.44 19.58 -11.06
N ARG A 47 7.00 20.83 -10.97
CA ARG A 47 7.45 21.90 -11.89
C ARG A 47 8.96 22.13 -11.82
N ASN A 48 9.56 21.93 -10.67
CA ASN A 48 11.01 22.03 -10.46
C ASN A 48 11.77 20.75 -10.86
N GLY A 49 11.10 19.75 -11.40
CA GLY A 49 11.70 18.49 -11.85
C GLY A 49 12.15 17.54 -10.73
N VAL A 50 11.63 17.72 -9.51
CA VAL A 50 11.98 16.88 -8.35
C VAL A 50 11.20 15.57 -8.35
N LEU A 51 9.87 15.61 -8.51
CA LEU A 51 8.99 14.44 -8.48
C LEU A 51 8.59 14.03 -9.91
N THR A 52 9.53 13.50 -10.66
CA THR A 52 9.36 13.21 -12.10
C THR A 52 9.42 11.72 -12.41
N THR A 53 9.78 10.86 -11.47
CA THR A 53 9.79 9.39 -11.62
C THR A 53 9.31 8.71 -10.35
N ALA A 54 8.87 7.45 -10.50
CA ALA A 54 8.45 6.63 -9.35
C ALA A 54 9.57 6.50 -8.29
N GLU A 55 10.83 6.29 -8.73
CA GLU A 55 11.98 6.20 -7.82
C GLU A 55 12.16 7.48 -7.00
N ARG A 56 12.00 8.64 -7.61
CA ARG A 56 12.12 9.92 -6.91
C ARG A 56 11.01 10.14 -5.90
N ILE A 57 9.79 9.69 -6.18
CA ILE A 57 8.70 9.73 -5.22
C ILE A 57 8.99 8.79 -4.03
N ILE A 58 9.45 7.56 -4.31
CA ILE A 58 9.81 6.60 -3.26
C ILE A 58 10.91 7.18 -2.35
N GLU A 59 11.95 7.74 -2.95
CA GLU A 59 13.02 8.41 -2.22
C GLU A 59 12.49 9.60 -1.40
N TYR A 60 11.65 10.43 -1.99
CA TYR A 60 11.02 11.58 -1.35
C TYR A 60 10.22 11.19 -0.10
N PHE A 61 9.42 10.13 -0.19
CA PHE A 61 8.70 9.60 0.96
C PHE A 61 9.65 9.06 2.04
N GLY A 62 10.65 8.28 1.65
CA GLY A 62 11.64 7.74 2.58
C GLY A 62 12.42 8.80 3.35
N GLN A 63 12.87 9.87 2.68
CA GLN A 63 13.57 11.00 3.30
C GLN A 63 12.71 11.74 4.35
N ARG A 64 11.39 11.61 4.25
CA ARG A 64 10.41 12.21 5.17
C ARG A 64 9.88 11.26 6.23
N GLY A 65 10.49 10.08 6.35
CA GLY A 65 10.14 9.08 7.36
C GLY A 65 8.87 8.28 7.06
N ASN A 66 8.43 8.30 5.79
CA ASN A 66 7.29 7.51 5.33
C ASN A 66 7.74 6.17 4.76
N VAL A 67 6.86 5.19 4.81
CA VAL A 67 6.92 3.99 3.98
C VAL A 67 6.14 4.23 2.70
N THR A 68 6.50 3.50 1.63
CA THR A 68 5.82 3.62 0.34
C THR A 68 5.13 2.31 -0.01
N LEU A 69 3.86 2.40 -0.37
CA LEU A 69 3.04 1.36 -0.95
C LEU A 69 2.79 1.68 -2.42
N TYR A 70 2.87 0.68 -3.29
CA TYR A 70 2.48 0.82 -4.69
C TYR A 70 0.98 0.58 -4.84
N GLY A 71 0.24 1.56 -5.37
CA GLY A 71 -1.20 1.52 -5.55
C GLY A 71 -1.63 0.77 -6.83
N HIS A 72 -2.69 0.01 -6.76
CA HIS A 72 -3.54 -0.60 -7.79
C HIS A 72 -2.94 -0.69 -9.23
N PRO A 73 -1.84 -1.40 -9.48
CA PRO A 73 -1.13 -1.39 -10.76
C PRO A 73 -1.98 -1.88 -11.94
N TYR A 74 -2.95 -2.76 -11.71
CA TYR A 74 -3.83 -3.22 -12.79
C TYR A 74 -4.79 -2.12 -13.26
N TRP A 75 -5.42 -1.40 -12.33
CA TRP A 75 -6.25 -0.24 -12.65
C TRP A 75 -5.44 0.83 -13.40
N SER A 76 -4.21 1.08 -12.97
CA SER A 76 -3.27 2.04 -13.54
C SER A 76 -2.72 1.64 -14.91
N LYS A 77 -3.06 0.44 -15.41
CA LYS A 77 -2.63 -0.10 -16.72
C LYS A 77 -1.11 -0.21 -16.87
N ILE A 78 -0.41 -0.33 -15.77
CA ILE A 78 1.04 -0.45 -15.72
C ILE A 78 1.45 -1.83 -16.26
N ASP A 79 2.53 -1.89 -17.02
CA ASP A 79 3.17 -3.17 -17.32
C ASP A 79 4.08 -3.58 -16.16
N SER A 80 4.16 -4.88 -15.89
CA SER A 80 5.06 -5.39 -14.84
C SER A 80 6.53 -5.01 -15.07
N THR A 81 6.91 -4.73 -16.33
CA THR A 81 8.24 -4.24 -16.69
C THR A 81 8.52 -2.82 -16.22
N ASP A 82 7.48 -2.02 -16.00
CA ASP A 82 7.63 -0.63 -15.55
C ASP A 82 7.95 -0.57 -14.05
N ILE A 83 7.53 -1.59 -13.28
CA ILE A 83 7.58 -1.55 -11.82
C ILE A 83 8.52 -2.59 -11.17
N LYS A 84 8.78 -3.73 -11.81
CA LYS A 84 9.47 -4.88 -11.19
C LYS A 84 10.88 -4.61 -10.64
N TYR A 85 11.50 -3.51 -11.03
CA TYR A 85 12.82 -3.12 -10.54
C TYR A 85 12.80 -1.94 -9.56
N LEU A 86 11.62 -1.38 -9.27
CA LEU A 86 11.48 -0.33 -8.26
C LEU A 86 11.91 -0.86 -6.89
N GLN A 87 12.69 -0.07 -6.16
CA GLN A 87 13.19 -0.41 -4.84
C GLN A 87 12.70 0.60 -3.80
N GLY A 88 12.71 0.20 -2.52
CA GLY A 88 12.37 1.08 -1.41
C GLY A 88 10.88 1.11 -1.04
N MET A 89 10.05 0.35 -1.75
CA MET A 89 8.65 0.14 -1.36
C MET A 89 8.56 -0.94 -0.29
N ILE A 90 7.61 -0.80 0.62
CA ILE A 90 7.29 -1.83 1.63
C ILE A 90 6.38 -2.91 1.06
N GLY A 91 5.53 -2.57 0.11
CA GLY A 91 4.57 -3.48 -0.48
C GLY A 91 3.84 -2.91 -1.68
N MET A 92 2.87 -3.67 -2.16
CA MET A 92 1.93 -3.24 -3.20
C MET A 92 0.52 -3.72 -2.89
N GLU A 93 -0.46 -3.04 -3.43
CA GLU A 93 -1.84 -3.48 -3.40
C GLU A 93 -2.03 -4.65 -4.35
N ILE A 94 -2.35 -5.81 -3.78
CA ILE A 94 -2.80 -6.97 -4.56
C ILE A 94 -4.31 -6.95 -4.76
N TYR A 95 -5.02 -6.24 -3.87
CA TYR A 95 -6.43 -5.99 -3.96
C TYR A 95 -6.75 -4.54 -3.57
N ASN A 96 -7.43 -3.83 -4.46
CA ASN A 96 -7.93 -2.48 -4.25
C ASN A 96 -9.45 -2.50 -4.45
N HIS A 97 -10.22 -2.28 -3.36
CA HIS A 97 -11.66 -2.44 -3.38
C HIS A 97 -12.36 -1.39 -4.25
N GLY A 98 -11.92 -0.15 -4.23
CA GLY A 98 -12.48 0.91 -5.07
C GLY A 98 -12.31 0.60 -6.56
N SER A 99 -11.13 0.18 -6.98
CA SER A 99 -10.87 -0.24 -8.37
C SER A 99 -11.70 -1.46 -8.77
N GLU A 100 -11.89 -2.43 -7.87
CA GLU A 100 -12.74 -3.60 -8.12
C GLU A 100 -14.21 -3.21 -8.25
N PHE A 101 -14.70 -2.38 -7.34
CA PHE A 101 -16.08 -1.93 -7.33
C PHE A 101 -16.48 -1.15 -8.60
N PHE A 102 -15.63 -0.24 -9.06
CA PHE A 102 -15.91 0.60 -10.22
C PHE A 102 -15.57 -0.04 -11.56
N GLY A 103 -14.63 -0.98 -11.62
CA GLY A 103 -14.11 -1.44 -12.90
C GLY A 103 -13.77 -2.93 -13.02
N ASN A 104 -13.97 -3.75 -12.00
CA ASN A 104 -13.51 -5.15 -11.94
C ASN A 104 -12.01 -5.28 -12.27
N ASN A 105 -11.21 -4.36 -11.79
CA ASN A 105 -9.76 -4.28 -12.03
C ASN A 105 -8.95 -3.98 -10.78
N GLY A 106 -9.48 -4.34 -9.63
CA GLY A 106 -8.82 -4.19 -8.32
C GLY A 106 -7.81 -5.29 -7.99
N ASN A 107 -7.84 -6.42 -8.71
CA ASN A 107 -6.96 -7.55 -8.42
C ASN A 107 -5.63 -7.45 -9.19
N SER A 108 -4.52 -7.39 -8.46
CA SER A 108 -3.17 -7.20 -9.00
C SER A 108 -2.20 -8.34 -8.65
N GLU A 109 -2.69 -9.55 -8.40
CA GLU A 109 -1.88 -10.72 -8.02
C GLU A 109 -0.74 -11.01 -9.01
N THR A 110 -1.01 -10.91 -10.32
CA THR A 110 0.01 -11.17 -11.36
C THR A 110 1.20 -10.22 -11.24
N TYR A 111 0.96 -8.97 -10.86
CA TYR A 111 2.04 -8.00 -10.65
C TYR A 111 2.89 -8.36 -9.43
N PHE A 112 2.25 -8.80 -8.36
CA PHE A 112 2.93 -9.27 -7.17
C PHE A 112 3.82 -10.48 -7.46
N ASP A 113 3.31 -11.48 -8.18
CA ASP A 113 4.08 -12.64 -8.62
C ASP A 113 5.32 -12.24 -9.44
N HIS A 114 5.19 -11.27 -10.34
CA HIS A 114 6.33 -10.77 -11.10
C HIS A 114 7.38 -10.08 -10.22
N PHE A 115 6.98 -9.37 -9.16
CA PHE A 115 7.91 -8.84 -8.16
C PHE A 115 8.67 -9.93 -7.43
N LEU A 116 7.96 -10.93 -6.94
CA LEU A 116 8.57 -12.08 -6.26
C LEU A 116 9.51 -12.85 -7.19
N PHE A 117 9.15 -13.00 -8.46
CA PHE A 117 10.00 -13.67 -9.46
C PHE A 117 11.35 -12.98 -9.64
N VAL A 118 11.41 -11.65 -9.63
CA VAL A 118 12.68 -10.90 -9.70
C VAL A 118 13.33 -10.73 -8.33
N ARG A 119 12.85 -11.44 -7.30
CA ARG A 119 13.36 -11.48 -5.92
C ARG A 119 13.26 -10.14 -5.16
N ASN A 120 12.32 -9.30 -5.53
CA ASN A 120 11.95 -8.18 -4.71
C ASN A 120 11.14 -8.65 -3.51
N LYS A 121 11.64 -8.37 -2.31
CA LYS A 121 10.93 -8.71 -1.09
C LYS A 121 10.01 -7.53 -0.73
N ILE A 122 8.73 -7.68 -1.01
CA ILE A 122 7.67 -6.73 -0.66
C ILE A 122 6.49 -7.47 -0.05
N PHE A 123 5.64 -6.75 0.67
CA PHE A 123 4.41 -7.30 1.25
C PHE A 123 3.20 -7.02 0.36
N CYS A 124 2.17 -7.87 0.48
CA CYS A 124 0.89 -7.66 -0.18
C CYS A 124 -0.09 -6.92 0.74
N PHE A 125 -0.76 -5.93 0.17
CA PHE A 125 -1.78 -5.14 0.84
C PHE A 125 -3.13 -5.32 0.17
N ALA A 126 -4.19 -5.21 0.95
CA ALA A 126 -5.53 -4.95 0.48
C ALA A 126 -5.98 -3.61 1.06
N THR A 127 -6.63 -2.80 0.24
CA THR A 127 -7.02 -1.42 0.58
C THR A 127 -8.38 -1.10 0.02
N ASP A 128 -9.00 -0.07 0.54
CA ASP A 128 -10.27 0.42 0.03
C ASP A 128 -10.11 1.42 -1.11
N ASP A 129 -9.13 2.32 -1.03
CA ASP A 129 -9.02 3.48 -1.93
C ASP A 129 -10.36 4.24 -1.99
N ALA A 130 -10.95 4.47 -0.81
CA ALA A 130 -12.30 4.97 -0.69
C ALA A 130 -12.39 6.47 -1.00
N HIS A 131 -13.17 6.83 -2.02
CA HIS A 131 -13.44 8.22 -2.39
C HIS A 131 -14.80 8.71 -1.86
N ASN A 132 -15.73 7.78 -1.58
CA ASN A 132 -17.04 8.07 -1.01
C ASN A 132 -17.34 7.12 0.14
N ILE A 133 -17.58 7.68 1.32
CA ILE A 133 -17.93 6.91 2.52
C ILE A 133 -19.31 6.25 2.33
N GLY A 134 -19.40 4.95 2.62
CA GLY A 134 -20.64 4.17 2.56
C GLY A 134 -21.00 3.58 1.21
N GLU A 135 -20.17 3.78 0.17
CA GLU A 135 -20.41 3.21 -1.16
C GLU A 135 -19.45 2.06 -1.48
N HIS A 136 -18.16 2.26 -1.25
CA HIS A 136 -17.11 1.31 -1.61
C HIS A 136 -15.96 1.33 -0.59
N ASP A 137 -16.33 1.39 0.67
CA ASP A 137 -15.43 1.29 1.80
C ASP A 137 -15.64 -0.06 2.53
N LEU A 138 -14.66 -0.42 3.38
CA LEU A 138 -14.65 -1.63 4.21
C LEU A 138 -14.61 -2.95 3.41
N GLY A 139 -14.14 -2.91 2.17
CA GLY A 139 -14.00 -4.10 1.32
C GLY A 139 -12.56 -4.58 1.14
N GLY A 140 -11.56 -3.76 1.46
CA GLY A 140 -10.16 -4.12 1.41
C GLY A 140 -9.40 -3.60 2.64
N PHE A 141 -8.68 -4.46 3.36
CA PHE A 141 -7.96 -4.07 4.57
C PHE A 141 -6.79 -4.99 4.88
N ILE A 142 -5.94 -4.55 5.80
CA ILE A 142 -4.94 -5.40 6.44
C ILE A 142 -5.28 -5.59 7.92
N MET A 143 -5.05 -6.79 8.44
CA MET A 143 -5.13 -7.07 9.87
C MET A 143 -3.73 -7.15 10.47
N VAL A 144 -3.40 -6.21 11.34
CA VAL A 144 -2.05 -6.03 11.89
C VAL A 144 -1.96 -6.63 13.30
N LYS A 145 -0.98 -7.51 13.50
CA LYS A 145 -0.67 -8.05 14.83
C LYS A 145 0.41 -7.19 15.49
N THR A 146 0.01 -6.37 16.45
CA THR A 146 0.91 -5.49 17.21
C THR A 146 0.85 -5.76 18.71
N LYS A 147 1.92 -5.42 19.43
CA LYS A 147 1.97 -5.49 20.89
C LYS A 147 1.32 -4.27 21.54
N GLU A 148 1.31 -3.14 20.84
CA GLU A 148 0.81 -1.87 21.36
C GLU A 148 -0.07 -1.19 20.31
N PHE A 149 -1.23 -0.73 20.73
CA PHE A 149 -2.13 0.05 19.88
C PHE A 149 -1.68 1.52 19.83
N THR A 150 -0.56 1.74 19.15
CA THR A 150 0.04 3.05 18.91
C THR A 150 0.44 3.18 17.45
N HIS A 151 0.59 4.40 16.93
CA HIS A 151 1.08 4.60 15.56
C HIS A 151 2.43 3.89 15.34
N ARG A 152 3.34 4.00 16.31
CA ARG A 152 4.66 3.36 16.23
C ARG A 152 4.56 1.84 16.23
N GLY A 153 3.81 1.27 17.17
CA GLY A 153 3.64 -0.18 17.27
C GLY A 153 3.01 -0.78 16.00
N ILE A 154 1.99 -0.11 15.44
CA ILE A 154 1.35 -0.53 14.19
C ILE A 154 2.32 -0.41 13.01
N LEU A 155 3.02 0.72 12.85
CA LEU A 155 3.94 0.91 11.73
C LEU A 155 5.13 -0.05 11.78
N GLU A 156 5.66 -0.35 12.96
CA GLU A 156 6.72 -1.35 13.12
C GLU A 156 6.23 -2.75 12.76
N ALA A 157 5.03 -3.14 13.22
CA ALA A 157 4.42 -4.41 12.85
C ALA A 157 4.18 -4.54 11.33
N ILE A 158 3.77 -3.46 10.66
CA ILE A 158 3.65 -3.43 9.20
C ILE A 158 5.03 -3.62 8.54
N LYS A 159 6.06 -2.90 9.00
CA LYS A 159 7.43 -3.03 8.47
C LYS A 159 8.02 -4.43 8.65
N ASP A 160 7.65 -5.11 9.72
CA ASP A 160 8.07 -6.48 10.01
C ASP A 160 7.24 -7.55 9.26
N GLY A 161 6.16 -7.15 8.59
CA GLY A 161 5.24 -8.08 7.92
C GLY A 161 4.33 -8.85 8.87
N SER A 162 4.09 -8.32 10.08
CA SER A 162 3.20 -8.92 11.07
C SER A 162 1.74 -8.56 10.78
N PHE A 163 1.27 -8.87 9.58
CA PHE A 163 -0.10 -8.62 9.14
C PHE A 163 -0.50 -9.57 8.01
N TYR A 164 -1.78 -9.62 7.69
CA TYR A 164 -2.31 -10.22 6.47
C TYR A 164 -3.26 -9.26 5.77
N ALA A 165 -3.38 -9.40 4.45
CA ALA A 165 -4.33 -8.68 3.61
C ALA A 165 -5.63 -9.48 3.47
N SER A 166 -6.78 -8.79 3.45
CA SER A 166 -8.08 -9.42 3.29
C SER A 166 -9.05 -8.57 2.47
N SER A 167 -9.89 -9.23 1.71
CA SER A 167 -11.06 -8.67 1.01
C SER A 167 -12.38 -9.02 1.73
N GLY A 168 -12.32 -9.32 3.03
CA GLY A 168 -13.50 -9.62 3.87
C GLY A 168 -13.22 -10.62 4.99
N PRO A 169 -12.81 -11.87 4.71
CA PRO A 169 -12.63 -12.88 5.76
C PRO A 169 -11.60 -12.49 6.82
N LEU A 170 -11.90 -12.77 8.08
CA LEU A 170 -10.97 -12.64 9.20
C LEU A 170 -10.29 -13.97 9.49
N LEU A 171 -8.95 -13.97 9.58
CA LEU A 171 -8.19 -15.09 10.08
C LEU A 171 -8.09 -14.99 11.59
N HIS A 172 -8.60 -16.02 12.30
CA HIS A 172 -8.53 -16.08 13.77
C HIS A 172 -7.22 -16.71 14.24
N ASP A 173 -6.68 -17.67 13.46
CA ASP A 173 -5.41 -18.31 13.74
C ASP A 173 -4.73 -18.79 12.48
N PHE A 174 -3.40 -18.73 12.48
CA PHE A 174 -2.54 -19.31 11.46
C PHE A 174 -1.22 -19.78 12.07
N TYR A 175 -0.94 -21.06 11.96
CA TYR A 175 0.35 -21.61 12.37
C TYR A 175 0.75 -22.80 11.50
N VAL A 176 2.05 -23.16 11.55
CA VAL A 176 2.58 -24.34 10.86
C VAL A 176 3.13 -25.28 11.92
N GLU A 177 2.65 -26.52 11.93
CA GLU A 177 3.12 -27.60 12.79
C GLU A 177 3.38 -28.84 11.96
N ASP A 178 4.54 -29.47 12.13
CA ASP A 178 4.97 -30.68 11.40
C ASP A 178 4.83 -30.57 9.86
N GLY A 179 5.04 -29.39 9.29
CA GLY A 179 4.91 -29.14 7.86
C GLY A 179 3.47 -28.97 7.36
N VAL A 180 2.49 -28.95 8.25
CA VAL A 180 1.08 -28.69 7.95
C VAL A 180 0.70 -27.28 8.35
N ALA A 181 0.08 -26.53 7.43
CA ALA A 181 -0.48 -25.21 7.73
C ALA A 181 -1.89 -25.38 8.32
N HIS A 182 -2.11 -24.77 9.46
CA HIS A 182 -3.40 -24.71 10.15
C HIS A 182 -3.95 -23.31 10.04
N VAL A 183 -5.19 -23.17 9.56
CA VAL A 183 -5.88 -21.90 9.38
C VAL A 183 -7.28 -22.00 9.99
N THR A 184 -7.64 -21.01 10.80
CA THR A 184 -9.01 -20.82 11.28
C THR A 184 -9.47 -19.44 10.85
N CYS A 185 -10.60 -19.37 10.14
CA CYS A 185 -11.15 -18.11 9.61
C CYS A 185 -12.69 -18.10 9.76
N ASP A 186 -13.26 -16.93 9.49
CA ASP A 186 -14.70 -16.81 9.31
C ASP A 186 -15.17 -17.64 8.10
N PRO A 187 -16.42 -18.12 8.12
CA PRO A 187 -17.00 -18.91 7.04
C PRO A 187 -17.18 -18.10 5.75
#